data_235a62ff582950011887799b7352a21c
#
_entry.id   235a62ff582950011887799b7352a21c
#
_cell.length_a   1.000
_cell.length_b   1.000
_cell.length_c   1.000
_cell.angle_alpha   90.00
_cell.angle_beta   90.00
_cell.angle_gamma   90.00
#
_symmetry.space_group_name_H-M   'P 1'
#
loop_
_entity.id
_entity.type
_entity.pdbx_description
1 polymer ?
#
loop_
_entity_poly.entity_id
_entity_poly.type
_entity_poly.pdbx_seq_one_letter_code
_entity_poly.pdbx_strand_id
1 'polypeptide(L)'
;WASRLTGRGAGAMIGGLVALTLDRSVLRQLGVGRRTVIVTGTNGKATTTRMVAAALSATSAVATNSEGANMDAGLIAALAAARKAPLAALEVDEMHVPHVSDALDPAVIVLLNLSRDQLDRVGEINHIERTLRAGLARHPGAVVVANCDDVLVTSAAYDCPQVVWVAAGGGWANDSVSCPRSGEVIVRDGRHWYSTGADFARPEPAWWFDDENLYGPGGSVFPMRLALPGTVNRGNAAQAVAAAVALGADPVAAVAAVSGVDEVAGRYRTVHIGDHTARLLLAKNPAGWQEALSMVDTSAAGVVIAVNGQVPDGEDLSWLWDVRFEDFGDERLARSESGRRTHVVAAGERGTDLAVRLGYAEVGHTLVHDTVAAIASCPPGHVEVVANYTAFLHLQRALEKSRG
;
A
#
# COMPACT_ATOMS: atom_id res chain seq x y z
N TRP A 1 -2.69 7.53 29.27
CA TRP A 1 -3.92 8.14 29.80
C TRP A 1 -3.96 9.63 29.50
N ALA A 2 -2.89 10.36 29.79
CA ALA A 2 -2.79 11.81 29.55
C ALA A 2 -2.94 12.22 28.07
N SER A 3 -2.48 11.39 27.10
CA SER A 3 -2.56 11.68 25.66
C SER A 3 -3.97 11.54 25.08
N ARG A 4 -4.82 10.68 25.65
CA ARG A 4 -6.24 10.59 25.29
C ARG A 4 -7.04 11.82 25.68
N LEU A 5 -6.60 12.54 26.72
CA LEU A 5 -7.24 13.77 27.21
C LEU A 5 -6.87 15.00 26.38
N THR A 6 -5.74 14.99 25.65
CA THR A 6 -5.25 16.14 24.88
C THR A 6 -5.54 16.05 23.36
N GLY A 7 -6.17 14.97 22.89
CA GLY A 7 -6.52 14.79 21.47
C GLY A 7 -5.32 14.76 20.49
N ARG A 8 -4.09 14.62 21.00
CA ARG A 8 -2.85 14.61 20.22
C ARG A 8 -2.33 13.21 20.05
N GLY A 9 -2.75 12.52 19.01
CA GLY A 9 -2.24 11.23 18.58
C GLY A 9 -2.63 10.04 19.47
N ALA A 10 -2.60 8.84 18.97
CA ALA A 10 -2.86 7.64 19.76
C ALA A 10 -1.80 7.50 20.86
N GLY A 11 -2.23 7.49 22.14
CA GLY A 11 -1.36 7.45 23.33
C GLY A 11 -0.35 6.28 23.37
N ALA A 12 -0.50 5.33 22.47
CA ALA A 12 0.38 4.19 22.24
C ALA A 12 1.81 4.60 21.81
N MET A 13 1.97 5.58 20.90
CA MET A 13 3.29 6.03 20.45
C MET A 13 4.13 6.67 21.56
N ILE A 14 3.50 7.40 22.47
CA ILE A 14 4.20 8.03 23.61
C ILE A 14 4.79 6.97 24.53
N GLY A 15 4.04 5.88 24.78
CA GLY A 15 4.53 4.76 25.58
C GLY A 15 5.75 4.07 24.94
N GLY A 16 5.75 3.91 23.62
CA GLY A 16 6.89 3.36 22.88
C GLY A 16 8.13 4.24 22.93
N LEU A 17 7.97 5.57 22.78
CA LEU A 17 9.08 6.53 22.90
C LEU A 17 9.68 6.55 24.30
N VAL A 18 8.86 6.53 25.34
CA VAL A 18 9.32 6.43 26.74
C VAL A 18 10.07 5.13 26.96
N ALA A 19 9.56 4.00 26.46
CA ALA A 19 10.21 2.71 26.60
C ALA A 19 11.59 2.70 25.92
N LEU A 20 11.73 3.26 24.71
CA LEU A 20 13.02 3.39 23.99
C LEU A 20 14.03 4.27 24.72
N THR A 21 13.54 5.32 25.42
CA THR A 21 14.41 6.23 26.19
C THR A 21 14.97 5.52 27.44
N LEU A 22 14.18 4.62 28.03
CA LEU A 22 14.56 3.87 29.23
C LEU A 22 15.42 2.63 28.90
N ASP A 23 15.09 1.95 27.81
CA ASP A 23 15.80 0.73 27.38
C ASP A 23 15.78 0.58 25.86
N ARG A 24 16.93 0.74 25.22
CA ARG A 24 17.10 0.58 23.77
C ARG A 24 16.92 -0.85 23.28
N SER A 25 16.97 -1.85 24.18
CA SER A 25 16.80 -3.26 23.84
C SER A 25 15.34 -3.73 23.93
N VAL A 26 14.40 -2.84 24.28
CA VAL A 26 12.99 -3.18 24.52
C VAL A 26 12.32 -3.85 23.34
N LEU A 27 12.64 -3.43 22.08
CA LEU A 27 12.11 -4.05 20.88
C LEU A 27 12.50 -5.53 20.79
N ARG A 28 13.79 -5.83 21.01
CA ARG A 28 14.32 -7.20 21.05
C ARG A 28 13.66 -8.04 22.14
N GLN A 29 13.52 -7.49 23.35
CA GLN A 29 12.89 -8.21 24.48
C GLN A 29 11.43 -8.57 24.20
N LEU A 30 10.69 -7.66 23.55
CA LEU A 30 9.30 -7.89 23.14
C LEU A 30 9.17 -8.89 22.00
N GLY A 31 10.21 -9.09 21.20
CA GLY A 31 10.26 -10.05 20.10
C GLY A 31 10.53 -11.49 20.55
N VAL A 32 11.13 -11.70 21.73
CA VAL A 32 11.54 -13.02 22.20
C VAL A 32 10.36 -14.00 22.25
N GLY A 33 10.54 -15.18 21.63
CA GLY A 33 9.55 -16.25 21.60
C GLY A 33 8.38 -16.02 20.62
N ARG A 34 8.43 -14.97 19.79
CA ARG A 34 7.42 -14.70 18.74
C ARG A 34 7.94 -15.09 17.37
N ARG A 35 7.07 -15.63 16.54
CA ARG A 35 7.32 -15.75 15.10
C ARG A 35 6.78 -14.48 14.42
N THR A 36 7.68 -13.68 13.86
CA THR A 36 7.35 -12.36 13.32
C THR A 36 7.34 -12.39 11.81
N VAL A 37 6.30 -11.76 11.23
CA VAL A 37 6.24 -11.34 9.81
C VAL A 37 6.47 -9.83 9.77
N ILE A 38 7.46 -9.39 9.00
CA ILE A 38 7.66 -7.99 8.63
C ILE A 38 7.04 -7.77 7.26
N VAL A 39 6.25 -6.69 7.12
CA VAL A 39 5.69 -6.25 5.84
C VAL A 39 6.23 -4.88 5.51
N THR A 40 6.87 -4.74 4.35
CA THR A 40 7.48 -3.50 3.89
C THR A 40 7.27 -3.27 2.39
N GLY A 41 7.52 -2.05 1.94
CA GLY A 41 7.36 -1.59 0.56
C GLY A 41 6.74 -0.20 0.53
N THR A 42 6.86 0.53 -0.56
CA THR A 42 6.39 1.91 -0.67
C THR A 42 4.87 2.00 -0.49
N ASN A 43 4.11 1.16 -1.18
CA ASN A 43 2.65 1.13 -1.14
C ASN A 43 2.12 -0.23 -0.64
N GLY A 44 0.91 -0.24 -0.10
CA GLY A 44 0.21 -1.46 0.30
C GLY A 44 0.56 -1.99 1.71
N LYS A 45 1.55 -1.44 2.41
CA LYS A 45 2.02 -1.92 3.72
C LYS A 45 0.90 -2.21 4.72
N ALA A 46 0.09 -1.21 5.06
CA ALA A 46 -0.97 -1.33 6.06
C ALA A 46 -2.03 -2.36 5.65
N THR A 47 -2.42 -2.37 4.38
CA THR A 47 -3.39 -3.33 3.83
C THR A 47 -2.87 -4.76 3.95
N THR A 48 -1.64 -4.99 3.47
CA THR A 48 -1.03 -6.33 3.51
C THR A 48 -0.77 -6.79 4.94
N THR A 49 -0.30 -5.91 5.83
CA THR A 49 -0.12 -6.24 7.24
C THR A 49 -1.43 -6.68 7.90
N ARG A 50 -2.54 -5.98 7.61
CA ARG A 50 -3.87 -6.36 8.09
C ARG A 50 -4.32 -7.70 7.52
N MET A 51 -4.09 -7.96 6.23
CA MET A 51 -4.38 -9.24 5.59
C MET A 51 -3.54 -10.39 6.21
N VAL A 52 -2.24 -10.18 6.41
CA VAL A 52 -1.36 -11.16 7.11
C VAL A 52 -1.86 -11.43 8.52
N ALA A 53 -2.19 -10.37 9.27
CA ALA A 53 -2.72 -10.52 10.63
C ALA A 53 -4.04 -11.29 10.64
N ALA A 54 -4.94 -11.04 9.70
CA ALA A 54 -6.20 -11.77 9.56
C ALA A 54 -5.95 -13.25 9.25
N ALA A 55 -5.09 -13.57 8.28
CA ALA A 55 -4.74 -14.95 7.92
C ALA A 55 -4.12 -15.72 9.09
N LEU A 56 -3.23 -15.09 9.85
CA LEU A 56 -2.57 -15.71 11.01
C LEU A 56 -3.50 -15.83 12.22
N SER A 57 -4.46 -14.92 12.38
CA SER A 57 -5.42 -14.92 13.49
C SER A 57 -6.34 -16.14 13.49
N ALA A 58 -6.49 -16.82 12.35
CA ALA A 58 -7.19 -18.10 12.27
C ALA A 58 -6.50 -19.22 13.08
N THR A 59 -5.19 -19.08 13.36
CA THR A 59 -4.40 -20.11 14.07
C THR A 59 -4.04 -19.69 15.48
N SER A 60 -3.77 -18.42 15.75
CA SER A 60 -3.31 -17.92 17.05
C SER A 60 -3.45 -16.41 17.19
N ALA A 61 -3.29 -15.89 18.41
CA ALA A 61 -3.27 -14.44 18.64
C ALA A 61 -2.07 -13.77 17.92
N VAL A 62 -2.31 -12.62 17.32
CA VAL A 62 -1.35 -11.86 16.53
C VAL A 62 -1.18 -10.44 17.08
N ALA A 63 0.07 -10.02 17.30
CA ALA A 63 0.40 -8.62 17.56
C ALA A 63 0.53 -7.88 16.22
N THR A 64 -0.06 -6.69 16.09
CA THR A 64 0.02 -5.89 14.87
C THR A 64 -0.05 -4.40 15.16
N ASN A 65 0.66 -3.59 14.36
CA ASN A 65 0.65 -2.13 14.38
C ASN A 65 -0.26 -1.54 13.30
N SER A 66 -1.49 -2.00 13.23
CA SER A 66 -2.47 -1.71 12.17
C SER A 66 -2.81 -0.23 11.94
N GLU A 67 -2.32 0.69 12.77
CA GLU A 67 -2.57 2.14 12.68
C GLU A 67 -1.50 2.90 11.89
N GLY A 68 -0.60 2.21 11.16
CA GLY A 68 0.42 2.83 10.30
C GLY A 68 1.62 3.41 11.06
N ALA A 69 1.78 3.10 12.34
CA ALA A 69 2.95 3.48 13.13
C ALA A 69 4.09 2.49 12.87
N ASN A 70 4.81 2.65 11.74
CA ASN A 70 5.79 1.71 11.16
C ASN A 70 7.23 1.92 11.63
N MET A 71 7.42 2.73 12.71
CA MET A 71 8.69 3.01 13.36
C MET A 71 8.74 2.36 14.75
N ASP A 72 9.93 2.28 15.33
CA ASP A 72 10.20 1.59 16.61
C ASP A 72 9.16 1.83 17.70
N ALA A 73 8.76 3.08 17.92
CA ALA A 73 7.79 3.41 18.96
C ALA A 73 6.41 2.76 18.73
N GLY A 74 5.97 2.69 17.46
CA GLY A 74 4.73 2.02 17.08
C GLY A 74 4.83 0.51 17.20
N LEU A 75 5.95 -0.07 16.78
CA LEU A 75 6.24 -1.52 16.91
C LEU A 75 6.24 -1.96 18.37
N ILE A 76 6.94 -1.21 19.23
CA ILE A 76 6.99 -1.46 20.67
C ILE A 76 5.60 -1.39 21.29
N ALA A 77 4.81 -0.36 20.93
CA ALA A 77 3.46 -0.21 21.44
C ALA A 77 2.57 -1.40 21.04
N ALA A 78 2.63 -1.84 19.79
CA ALA A 78 1.88 -2.99 19.28
C ALA A 78 2.26 -4.29 19.99
N LEU A 79 3.56 -4.57 20.10
CA LEU A 79 4.08 -5.77 20.77
C LEU A 79 3.78 -5.78 22.27
N ALA A 80 3.83 -4.60 22.92
CA ALA A 80 3.51 -4.45 24.35
C ALA A 80 2.01 -4.61 24.62
N ALA A 81 1.13 -4.16 23.72
CA ALA A 81 -0.31 -4.32 23.83
C ALA A 81 -0.75 -5.79 23.74
N ALA A 82 -0.04 -6.59 22.94
CA ALA A 82 -0.34 -8.00 22.70
C ALA A 82 0.75 -8.92 23.27
N ARG A 83 1.14 -8.73 24.54
CA ARG A 83 2.28 -9.42 25.18
C ARG A 83 2.23 -10.95 25.09
N LYS A 84 1.06 -11.55 25.06
CA LYS A 84 0.86 -13.01 25.04
C LYS A 84 0.72 -13.58 23.62
N ALA A 85 0.69 -12.74 22.59
CA ALA A 85 0.55 -13.21 21.21
C ALA A 85 1.84 -13.90 20.75
N PRO A 86 1.81 -15.17 20.33
CA PRO A 86 2.99 -15.89 19.86
C PRO A 86 3.38 -15.50 18.44
N LEU A 87 2.49 -14.80 17.73
CA LEU A 87 2.69 -14.32 16.36
C LEU A 87 2.70 -12.79 16.32
N ALA A 88 3.43 -12.23 15.34
CA ALA A 88 3.38 -10.82 15.06
C ALA A 88 3.35 -10.58 13.53
N ALA A 89 2.51 -9.64 13.10
CA ALA A 89 2.48 -9.11 11.72
C ALA A 89 2.70 -7.60 11.82
N LEU A 90 3.86 -7.13 11.38
CA LEU A 90 4.32 -5.78 11.62
C LEU A 90 4.58 -5.03 10.30
N GLU A 91 3.93 -3.88 10.15
CA GLU A 91 4.27 -2.89 9.14
C GLU A 91 5.59 -2.20 9.54
N VAL A 92 6.58 -2.19 8.65
CA VAL A 92 7.88 -1.59 8.90
C VAL A 92 8.27 -0.70 7.71
N ASP A 93 8.76 0.50 7.99
CA ASP A 93 9.34 1.39 7.00
C ASP A 93 10.57 0.75 6.34
N GLU A 94 10.77 0.94 5.04
CA GLU A 94 11.79 0.27 4.24
C GLU A 94 13.20 0.47 4.81
N MET A 95 13.51 1.69 5.25
CA MET A 95 14.82 2.03 5.82
C MET A 95 15.02 1.47 7.23
N HIS A 96 13.92 1.10 7.91
CA HIS A 96 13.96 0.50 9.25
C HIS A 96 14.01 -1.02 9.25
N VAL A 97 13.72 -1.68 8.11
CA VAL A 97 13.72 -3.16 8.00
C VAL A 97 15.03 -3.78 8.51
N PRO A 98 16.23 -3.30 8.14
CA PRO A 98 17.47 -3.91 8.62
C PRO A 98 17.59 -3.87 10.14
N HIS A 99 17.31 -2.73 10.76
CA HIS A 99 17.36 -2.53 12.21
C HIS A 99 16.33 -3.40 12.95
N VAL A 100 15.09 -3.42 12.46
CA VAL A 100 14.00 -4.19 13.06
C VAL A 100 14.24 -5.69 12.92
N SER A 101 14.79 -6.13 11.77
CA SER A 101 15.17 -7.53 11.55
C SER A 101 16.27 -7.98 12.51
N ASP A 102 17.30 -7.14 12.73
CA ASP A 102 18.35 -7.41 13.70
C ASP A 102 17.81 -7.50 15.14
N ALA A 103 16.72 -6.82 15.45
CA ALA A 103 16.10 -6.86 16.78
C ALA A 103 15.12 -8.03 16.95
N LEU A 104 14.32 -8.38 15.93
CA LEU A 104 13.20 -9.30 16.04
C LEU A 104 13.47 -10.70 15.46
N ASP A 105 14.54 -10.86 14.66
CA ASP A 105 14.86 -12.09 13.93
C ASP A 105 13.64 -12.70 13.23
N PRO A 106 13.07 -12.00 12.19
CA PRO A 106 11.78 -12.35 11.62
C PRO A 106 11.82 -13.71 10.92
N ALA A 107 10.75 -14.48 11.06
CA ALA A 107 10.58 -15.73 10.34
C ALA A 107 10.21 -15.50 8.84
N VAL A 108 9.51 -14.39 8.56
CA VAL A 108 9.10 -14.02 7.20
C VAL A 108 9.27 -12.51 7.01
N ILE A 109 9.78 -12.11 5.83
CA ILE A 109 9.84 -10.70 5.38
C ILE A 109 9.09 -10.61 4.06
N VAL A 110 8.06 -9.75 4.00
CA VAL A 110 7.27 -9.50 2.79
C VAL A 110 7.73 -8.20 2.15
N LEU A 111 8.18 -8.27 0.90
CA LEU A 111 8.57 -7.13 0.07
C LEU A 111 7.51 -6.88 -0.99
N LEU A 112 6.77 -5.77 -0.88
CA LEU A 112 5.62 -5.48 -1.74
C LEU A 112 6.01 -4.84 -3.07
N ASN A 113 6.54 -3.64 -3.01
CA ASN A 113 6.96 -2.82 -4.14
C ASN A 113 7.93 -1.75 -3.67
N LEU A 114 8.76 -1.26 -4.60
CA LEU A 114 9.63 -0.11 -4.36
C LEU A 114 9.40 0.92 -5.46
N SER A 115 8.95 2.10 -5.08
CA SER A 115 8.77 3.25 -5.95
C SER A 115 9.19 4.53 -5.26
N ARG A 116 9.46 5.59 -6.05
CA ARG A 116 9.75 6.90 -5.48
C ARG A 116 8.56 7.41 -4.69
N ASP A 117 8.79 7.86 -3.47
CA ASP A 117 7.77 8.50 -2.65
C ASP A 117 7.63 9.99 -3.03
N GLN A 118 8.75 10.64 -3.41
CA GLN A 118 8.79 12.02 -3.89
C GLN A 118 9.80 12.16 -5.05
N LEU A 119 9.52 13.03 -6.03
CA LEU A 119 10.31 13.16 -7.28
C LEU A 119 11.74 13.67 -7.09
N ASP A 120 11.97 14.52 -6.11
CA ASP A 120 13.27 15.13 -5.81
C ASP A 120 14.30 14.14 -5.23
N ARG A 121 13.90 12.87 -4.99
CA ARG A 121 14.71 11.83 -4.37
C ARG A 121 15.11 10.69 -5.31
N VAL A 122 15.48 10.99 -6.55
CA VAL A 122 15.84 9.98 -7.59
C VAL A 122 16.96 9.01 -7.13
N GLY A 123 17.90 9.46 -6.29
CA GLY A 123 18.94 8.59 -5.71
C GLY A 123 18.46 7.72 -4.55
N GLU A 124 17.30 8.01 -3.97
CA GLU A 124 16.80 7.37 -2.75
C GLU A 124 16.37 5.93 -3.00
N ILE A 125 15.67 5.66 -4.10
CA ILE A 125 15.11 4.32 -4.36
C ILE A 125 16.20 3.25 -4.53
N ASN A 126 17.31 3.58 -5.20
CA ASN A 126 18.45 2.68 -5.31
C ASN A 126 19.19 2.52 -3.97
N HIS A 127 19.14 3.53 -3.11
CA HIS A 127 19.67 3.43 -1.75
C HIS A 127 18.79 2.52 -0.89
N ILE A 128 17.49 2.64 -0.99
CA ILE A 128 16.52 1.76 -0.30
C ILE A 128 16.74 0.31 -0.74
N GLU A 129 16.82 0.04 -2.05
CA GLU A 129 17.08 -1.30 -2.58
C GLU A 129 18.36 -1.90 -1.99
N ARG A 130 19.48 -1.15 -2.05
CA ARG A 130 20.77 -1.61 -1.51
C ARG A 130 20.72 -1.85 0.01
N THR A 131 20.02 -1.00 0.73
CA THR A 131 19.84 -1.10 2.19
C THR A 131 19.03 -2.34 2.56
N LEU A 132 17.93 -2.60 1.85
CA LEU A 132 17.13 -3.81 2.01
C LEU A 132 17.94 -5.05 1.67
N ARG A 133 18.61 -5.10 0.53
CA ARG A 133 19.45 -6.24 0.11
C ARG A 133 20.52 -6.56 1.16
N ALA A 134 21.24 -5.55 1.65
CA ALA A 134 22.24 -5.73 2.69
C ALA A 134 21.61 -6.19 4.04
N GLY A 135 20.41 -5.71 4.35
CA GLY A 135 19.65 -6.14 5.52
C GLY A 135 19.25 -7.60 5.44
N LEU A 136 18.64 -8.01 4.32
CA LEU A 136 18.18 -9.38 4.08
C LEU A 136 19.34 -10.40 4.13
N ALA A 137 20.51 -10.04 3.60
CA ALA A 137 21.70 -10.90 3.62
C ALA A 137 22.15 -11.29 5.05
N ARG A 138 21.80 -10.52 6.06
CA ARG A 138 22.11 -10.84 7.47
C ARG A 138 21.13 -11.84 8.11
N HIS A 139 20.00 -12.09 7.45
CA HIS A 139 18.94 -12.97 7.96
C HIS A 139 18.62 -14.13 6.99
N PRO A 140 19.61 -15.01 6.68
CA PRO A 140 19.46 -16.09 5.70
C PRO A 140 18.43 -17.15 6.12
N GLY A 141 18.02 -17.17 7.39
CA GLY A 141 16.97 -18.05 7.91
C GLY A 141 15.55 -17.56 7.66
N ALA A 142 15.38 -16.27 7.33
CA ALA A 142 14.07 -15.71 7.03
C ALA A 142 13.57 -16.14 5.65
N VAL A 143 12.30 -16.47 5.53
CA VAL A 143 11.64 -16.63 4.23
C VAL A 143 11.29 -15.23 3.69
N VAL A 144 11.77 -14.90 2.50
CA VAL A 144 11.43 -13.64 1.83
C VAL A 144 10.30 -13.87 0.86
N VAL A 145 9.12 -13.30 1.11
CA VAL A 145 8.00 -13.28 0.18
C VAL A 145 8.12 -12.01 -0.66
N ALA A 146 8.44 -12.14 -1.93
CA ALA A 146 8.83 -11.01 -2.77
C ALA A 146 8.01 -10.93 -4.06
N ASN A 147 7.59 -9.72 -4.41
CA ASN A 147 6.91 -9.45 -5.68
C ASN A 147 7.90 -9.56 -6.86
N CYS A 148 7.76 -10.60 -7.69
CA CYS A 148 8.61 -10.82 -8.85
C CYS A 148 8.32 -9.87 -10.03
N ASP A 149 7.19 -9.15 -10.00
CA ASP A 149 6.85 -8.17 -11.02
C ASP A 149 7.57 -6.81 -10.81
N ASP A 150 8.10 -6.57 -9.61
CA ASP A 150 8.88 -5.39 -9.27
C ASP A 150 10.39 -5.69 -9.36
N VAL A 151 11.07 -4.97 -10.25
CA VAL A 151 12.52 -5.16 -10.53
C VAL A 151 13.39 -4.87 -9.32
N LEU A 152 13.04 -3.82 -8.54
CA LEU A 152 13.83 -3.39 -7.38
C LEU A 152 13.62 -4.36 -6.20
N VAL A 153 12.40 -4.81 -5.97
CA VAL A 153 12.08 -5.87 -5.00
C VAL A 153 12.79 -7.16 -5.37
N THR A 154 12.71 -7.56 -6.65
CA THR A 154 13.43 -8.75 -7.13
C THR A 154 14.93 -8.62 -6.90
N SER A 155 15.53 -7.46 -7.20
CA SER A 155 16.95 -7.23 -6.94
C SER A 155 17.32 -7.36 -5.47
N ALA A 156 16.51 -6.80 -4.58
CA ALA A 156 16.76 -6.87 -3.14
C ALA A 156 16.71 -8.31 -2.59
N ALA A 157 15.80 -9.15 -3.12
CA ALA A 157 15.58 -10.53 -2.67
C ALA A 157 16.40 -11.59 -3.43
N TYR A 158 17.01 -11.24 -4.56
CA TYR A 158 17.56 -12.20 -5.54
C TYR A 158 18.59 -13.17 -4.95
N ASP A 159 19.44 -12.70 -4.04
CA ASP A 159 20.50 -13.51 -3.43
C ASP A 159 20.07 -14.20 -2.13
N CYS A 160 18.82 -14.06 -1.72
CA CYS A 160 18.32 -14.70 -0.50
C CYS A 160 18.15 -16.22 -0.72
N PRO A 161 18.53 -17.06 0.27
CA PRO A 161 18.47 -18.52 0.08
C PRO A 161 17.04 -19.08 0.12
N GLN A 162 16.10 -18.36 0.72
CA GLN A 162 14.70 -18.77 0.85
C GLN A 162 13.77 -17.68 0.33
N VAL A 163 13.41 -17.72 -0.95
CA VAL A 163 12.49 -16.77 -1.56
C VAL A 163 11.24 -17.45 -2.05
N VAL A 164 10.09 -16.89 -1.71
CA VAL A 164 8.78 -17.22 -2.28
C VAL A 164 8.39 -16.09 -3.23
N TRP A 165 8.52 -16.32 -4.52
CA TRP A 165 8.17 -15.35 -5.54
C TRP A 165 6.65 -15.29 -5.75
N VAL A 166 6.11 -14.08 -5.78
CA VAL A 166 4.69 -13.82 -5.99
C VAL A 166 4.53 -12.87 -7.17
N ALA A 167 3.71 -13.24 -8.15
CA ALA A 167 3.28 -12.33 -9.20
C ALA A 167 2.16 -11.43 -8.64
N ALA A 168 2.55 -10.36 -7.96
CA ALA A 168 1.63 -9.45 -7.27
C ALA A 168 1.20 -8.24 -8.12
N GLY A 169 1.71 -8.15 -9.34
CA GLY A 169 1.52 -7.04 -10.26
C GLY A 169 2.65 -6.01 -10.18
N GLY A 170 3.12 -5.56 -11.34
CA GLY A 170 4.11 -4.49 -11.46
C GLY A 170 3.40 -3.14 -11.56
N GLY A 171 3.21 -2.45 -10.44
CA GLY A 171 2.42 -1.20 -10.41
C GLY A 171 3.09 -0.04 -11.15
N TRP A 172 4.38 0.23 -10.90
CA TRP A 172 5.05 1.42 -11.39
C TRP A 172 6.37 1.08 -12.10
N ALA A 173 6.34 1.04 -13.44
CA ALA A 173 7.48 0.65 -14.26
C ALA A 173 8.56 1.74 -14.41
N ASN A 174 8.18 3.02 -14.22
CA ASN A 174 9.05 4.17 -14.55
C ASN A 174 10.28 4.30 -13.63
N ASP A 175 10.23 3.73 -12.43
CA ASP A 175 11.32 3.79 -11.46
C ASP A 175 12.37 2.69 -11.65
N SER A 176 12.16 1.77 -12.60
CA SER A 176 13.05 0.65 -12.85
C SER A 176 13.29 0.42 -14.35
N VAL A 177 13.69 1.50 -15.04
CA VAL A 177 14.10 1.46 -16.46
C VAL A 177 15.52 0.91 -16.62
N SER A 178 16.35 0.96 -15.58
CA SER A 178 17.69 0.37 -15.53
C SER A 178 17.79 -0.69 -14.44
N CYS A 179 18.59 -1.70 -14.70
CA CYS A 179 18.88 -2.78 -13.78
C CYS A 179 19.64 -2.24 -12.55
N PRO A 180 19.13 -2.40 -11.33
CA PRO A 180 19.79 -1.89 -10.12
C PRO A 180 21.13 -2.62 -9.83
N ARG A 181 21.37 -3.76 -10.48
CA ARG A 181 22.57 -4.59 -10.30
C ARG A 181 23.65 -4.33 -11.34
N SER A 182 23.28 -4.07 -12.59
CA SER A 182 24.24 -3.90 -13.71
C SER A 182 24.23 -2.49 -14.33
N GLY A 183 23.17 -1.71 -14.10
CA GLY A 183 22.96 -0.43 -14.78
C GLY A 183 22.39 -0.54 -16.19
N GLU A 184 22.27 -1.74 -16.74
CA GLU A 184 21.75 -2.01 -18.07
C GLU A 184 20.24 -1.80 -18.19
N VAL A 185 19.75 -1.68 -19.41
CA VAL A 185 18.33 -1.45 -19.68
C VAL A 185 17.47 -2.64 -19.24
N ILE A 186 16.37 -2.37 -18.59
CA ILE A 186 15.31 -3.36 -18.33
C ILE A 186 14.30 -3.31 -19.50
N VAL A 187 14.20 -4.43 -20.18
CA VAL A 187 13.19 -4.66 -21.23
C VAL A 187 11.98 -5.34 -20.60
N ARG A 188 10.79 -4.86 -20.98
CA ARG A 188 9.51 -5.43 -20.56
C ARG A 188 8.74 -5.97 -21.75
N ASP A 189 8.26 -7.20 -21.64
CA ASP A 189 7.42 -7.88 -22.63
C ASP A 189 6.21 -8.52 -21.92
N GLY A 190 5.07 -7.87 -22.00
CA GLY A 190 3.89 -8.26 -21.26
C GLY A 190 4.12 -8.26 -19.74
N ARG A 191 3.99 -9.45 -19.13
CA ARG A 191 4.27 -9.64 -17.69
C ARG A 191 5.73 -9.98 -17.40
N HIS A 192 6.56 -10.22 -18.43
CA HIS A 192 7.98 -10.52 -18.26
C HIS A 192 8.83 -9.26 -18.29
N TRP A 193 9.97 -9.34 -17.64
CA TRP A 193 11.02 -8.35 -17.76
C TRP A 193 12.40 -9.01 -17.59
N TYR A 194 13.43 -8.42 -18.23
CA TYR A 194 14.81 -8.88 -18.14
C TYR A 194 15.80 -7.74 -18.35
N SER A 195 17.02 -7.90 -17.84
CA SER A 195 18.15 -7.00 -18.09
C SER A 195 18.85 -7.38 -19.39
N THR A 196 19.19 -6.41 -20.23
CA THR A 196 19.86 -6.66 -21.52
C THR A 196 21.31 -7.11 -21.39
N GLY A 197 21.97 -6.80 -20.28
CA GLY A 197 23.41 -7.06 -20.10
C GLY A 197 23.77 -7.90 -18.89
N ALA A 198 22.79 -8.52 -18.22
CA ALA A 198 23.02 -9.35 -17.05
C ALA A 198 22.05 -10.54 -17.04
N ASP A 199 22.45 -11.64 -16.41
CA ASP A 199 21.57 -12.77 -16.12
C ASP A 199 20.65 -12.40 -14.95
N PHE A 200 19.75 -11.44 -15.20
CA PHE A 200 18.81 -10.93 -14.24
C PHE A 200 17.46 -10.68 -14.93
N ALA A 201 16.49 -11.49 -14.58
CA ALA A 201 15.16 -11.47 -15.16
C ALA A 201 14.09 -11.76 -14.11
N ARG A 202 12.85 -11.55 -14.49
CA ARG A 202 11.68 -11.88 -13.66
C ARG A 202 11.71 -13.36 -13.27
N PRO A 203 11.76 -13.69 -11.97
CA PRO A 203 11.67 -15.07 -11.52
C PRO A 203 10.28 -15.67 -11.79
N GLU A 204 10.25 -17.00 -11.91
CA GLU A 204 8.99 -17.73 -12.00
C GLU A 204 8.25 -17.68 -10.67
N PRO A 205 6.98 -17.21 -10.63
CA PRO A 205 6.23 -17.09 -9.40
C PRO A 205 5.74 -18.44 -8.87
N ALA A 206 5.86 -18.63 -7.56
CA ALA A 206 5.22 -19.74 -6.85
C ALA A 206 3.74 -19.45 -6.57
N TRP A 207 3.38 -18.16 -6.48
CA TRP A 207 2.00 -17.69 -6.30
C TRP A 207 1.66 -16.62 -7.33
N TRP A 208 0.45 -16.74 -7.90
CA TRP A 208 -0.07 -15.76 -8.85
C TRP A 208 -1.60 -15.76 -8.82
N PHE A 209 -2.27 -14.79 -9.44
CA PHE A 209 -3.72 -14.66 -9.40
C PHE A 209 -4.31 -14.19 -10.74
N ASP A 210 -5.57 -14.47 -10.94
CA ASP A 210 -6.45 -13.88 -11.96
C ASP A 210 -7.64 -13.17 -11.29
N ASP A 211 -8.71 -12.93 -12.05
CA ASP A 211 -9.88 -12.24 -11.55
C ASP A 211 -10.72 -13.05 -10.55
N GLU A 212 -10.59 -14.36 -10.52
CA GLU A 212 -11.42 -15.25 -9.72
C GLU A 212 -10.62 -16.02 -8.67
N ASN A 213 -9.35 -16.36 -8.97
CA ASN A 213 -8.60 -17.33 -8.21
C ASN A 213 -7.21 -16.83 -7.83
N LEU A 214 -6.71 -17.37 -6.72
CA LEU A 214 -5.32 -17.39 -6.34
C LEU A 214 -4.75 -18.78 -6.66
N TYR A 215 -3.61 -18.81 -7.32
CA TYR A 215 -2.87 -20.02 -7.67
C TYR A 215 -1.63 -20.14 -6.81
N GLY A 216 -1.36 -21.33 -6.30
CA GLY A 216 -0.25 -21.61 -5.39
C GLY A 216 0.60 -22.79 -5.82
N PRO A 217 1.62 -23.15 -5.03
CA PRO A 217 2.53 -24.25 -5.30
C PRO A 217 1.80 -25.58 -5.55
N GLY A 218 2.38 -26.40 -6.41
CA GLY A 218 1.82 -27.73 -6.75
C GLY A 218 0.53 -27.68 -7.57
N GLY A 219 0.22 -26.56 -8.23
CA GLY A 219 -0.99 -26.38 -9.02
C GLY A 219 -2.26 -26.16 -8.18
N SER A 220 -2.10 -25.78 -6.92
CA SER A 220 -3.23 -25.46 -6.03
C SER A 220 -4.00 -24.24 -6.54
N VAL A 221 -5.33 -24.29 -6.47
CA VAL A 221 -6.23 -23.20 -6.91
C VAL A 221 -7.20 -22.89 -5.78
N PHE A 222 -7.30 -21.60 -5.43
CA PHE A 222 -8.14 -21.10 -4.35
C PHE A 222 -9.04 -19.99 -4.87
N PRO A 223 -10.38 -20.14 -4.86
CA PRO A 223 -11.29 -19.01 -5.17
C PRO A 223 -11.02 -17.84 -4.25
N MET A 224 -10.75 -16.64 -4.81
CA MET A 224 -10.41 -15.46 -4.05
C MET A 224 -11.30 -14.28 -4.44
N ARG A 225 -12.28 -13.98 -3.57
CA ARG A 225 -13.19 -12.85 -3.71
C ARG A 225 -12.92 -11.85 -2.59
N LEU A 226 -12.24 -10.77 -2.90
CA LEU A 226 -11.90 -9.75 -1.92
C LEU A 226 -13.03 -8.75 -1.74
N ALA A 227 -13.25 -8.31 -0.50
CA ALA A 227 -14.08 -7.15 -0.20
C ALA A 227 -13.41 -5.83 -0.64
N LEU A 228 -12.07 -5.76 -0.57
CA LEU A 228 -11.31 -4.60 -1.07
C LEU A 228 -11.19 -4.62 -2.60
N PRO A 229 -11.46 -3.50 -3.28
CA PRO A 229 -11.42 -3.40 -4.73
C PRO A 229 -9.99 -3.35 -5.29
N GLY A 230 -9.86 -3.64 -6.59
CA GLY A 230 -8.68 -3.40 -7.39
C GLY A 230 -7.66 -4.55 -7.43
N THR A 231 -6.97 -4.64 -8.56
CA THR A 231 -5.96 -5.68 -8.83
C THR A 231 -4.80 -5.62 -7.84
N VAL A 232 -4.43 -4.42 -7.38
CA VAL A 232 -3.37 -4.24 -6.38
C VAL A 232 -3.69 -4.93 -5.06
N ASN A 233 -4.96 -4.91 -4.63
CA ASN A 233 -5.36 -5.61 -3.41
C ASN A 233 -5.38 -7.12 -3.59
N ARG A 234 -5.58 -7.65 -4.79
CA ARG A 234 -5.36 -9.07 -5.12
C ARG A 234 -3.89 -9.46 -4.99
N GLY A 235 -2.97 -8.61 -5.47
CA GLY A 235 -1.53 -8.78 -5.29
C GLY A 235 -1.11 -8.75 -3.82
N ASN A 236 -1.64 -7.79 -3.04
CA ASN A 236 -1.43 -7.71 -1.60
C ASN A 236 -1.95 -8.97 -0.89
N ALA A 237 -3.12 -9.46 -1.27
CA ALA A 237 -3.72 -10.69 -0.75
C ALA A 237 -2.88 -11.93 -1.08
N ALA A 238 -2.40 -12.05 -2.31
CA ALA A 238 -1.53 -13.14 -2.73
C ALA A 238 -0.24 -13.20 -1.88
N GLN A 239 0.40 -12.05 -1.65
CA GLN A 239 1.59 -11.96 -0.79
C GLN A 239 1.26 -12.23 0.68
N ALA A 240 0.10 -11.78 1.18
CA ALA A 240 -0.32 -12.05 2.55
C ALA A 240 -0.60 -13.54 2.79
N VAL A 241 -1.27 -14.21 1.85
CA VAL A 241 -1.51 -15.67 1.91
C VAL A 241 -0.18 -16.42 1.84
N ALA A 242 0.70 -16.07 0.90
CA ALA A 242 2.02 -16.70 0.78
C ALA A 242 2.84 -16.57 2.07
N ALA A 243 2.80 -15.41 2.73
CA ALA A 243 3.48 -15.16 4.01
C ALA A 243 2.88 -15.99 5.17
N ALA A 244 1.55 -16.07 5.25
CA ALA A 244 0.87 -16.87 6.26
C ALA A 244 1.16 -18.37 6.07
N VAL A 245 1.14 -18.87 4.84
CA VAL A 245 1.48 -20.26 4.50
C VAL A 245 2.95 -20.57 4.81
N ALA A 246 3.88 -19.64 4.57
CA ALA A 246 5.28 -19.77 4.98
C ALA A 246 5.44 -19.91 6.50
N LEU A 247 4.51 -19.39 7.29
CA LEU A 247 4.40 -19.60 8.74
C LEU A 247 3.60 -20.87 9.13
N GLY A 248 3.14 -21.65 8.16
CA GLY A 248 2.42 -22.91 8.40
C GLY A 248 0.90 -22.75 8.55
N ALA A 249 0.33 -21.63 8.13
CA ALA A 249 -1.13 -21.48 8.05
C ALA A 249 -1.71 -22.37 6.94
N ASP A 250 -2.92 -22.87 7.15
CA ASP A 250 -3.67 -23.57 6.12
C ASP A 250 -4.04 -22.57 5.00
N PRO A 251 -3.74 -22.86 3.72
CA PRO A 251 -3.95 -21.90 2.64
C PRO A 251 -5.44 -21.59 2.40
N VAL A 252 -6.35 -22.53 2.60
CA VAL A 252 -7.79 -22.31 2.41
C VAL A 252 -8.30 -21.34 3.49
N ALA A 253 -7.92 -21.58 4.75
CA ALA A 253 -8.26 -20.71 5.86
C ALA A 253 -7.64 -19.31 5.70
N ALA A 254 -6.40 -19.21 5.22
CA ALA A 254 -5.72 -17.95 4.96
C ALA A 254 -6.44 -17.13 3.87
N VAL A 255 -6.81 -17.75 2.74
CA VAL A 255 -7.57 -17.07 1.66
C VAL A 255 -8.93 -16.60 2.16
N ALA A 256 -9.65 -17.42 2.91
CA ALA A 256 -10.95 -17.03 3.48
C ALA A 256 -10.83 -15.84 4.44
N ALA A 257 -9.82 -15.83 5.31
CA ALA A 257 -9.59 -14.74 6.25
C ALA A 257 -9.18 -13.43 5.54
N VAL A 258 -8.31 -13.50 4.54
CA VAL A 258 -7.88 -12.35 3.74
C VAL A 258 -9.05 -11.77 2.94
N SER A 259 -9.92 -12.63 2.39
CA SER A 259 -11.09 -12.21 1.62
C SER A 259 -12.10 -11.42 2.45
N GLY A 260 -12.15 -11.66 3.75
CA GLY A 260 -13.02 -10.93 4.69
C GLY A 260 -12.49 -9.57 5.15
N VAL A 261 -11.30 -9.15 4.73
CA VAL A 261 -10.78 -7.81 5.06
C VAL A 261 -11.47 -6.76 4.19
N ASP A 262 -12.30 -5.92 4.79
CA ASP A 262 -13.19 -4.96 4.12
C ASP A 262 -12.79 -3.50 4.35
N GLU A 263 -12.13 -3.19 5.44
CA GLU A 263 -11.66 -1.85 5.77
C GLU A 263 -10.17 -1.82 6.10
N VAL A 264 -9.49 -0.76 5.65
CA VAL A 264 -8.12 -0.42 6.08
C VAL A 264 -8.15 1.03 6.55
N ALA A 265 -7.93 1.23 7.86
CA ALA A 265 -7.97 2.54 8.49
C ALA A 265 -7.13 3.57 7.71
N GLY A 266 -7.76 4.70 7.35
CA GLY A 266 -7.11 5.81 6.66
C GLY A 266 -6.86 5.64 5.16
N ARG A 267 -7.36 4.56 4.49
CA ARG A 267 -7.15 4.38 3.04
C ARG A 267 -8.43 4.18 2.23
N TYR A 268 -9.38 3.45 2.78
CA TYR A 268 -10.66 3.15 2.13
C TYR A 268 -11.78 3.43 3.12
N ARG A 269 -12.70 4.29 2.76
CA ARG A 269 -13.86 4.61 3.58
C ARG A 269 -15.04 5.00 2.72
N THR A 270 -16.21 4.45 3.00
CA THR A 270 -17.47 4.90 2.43
C THR A 270 -18.18 5.81 3.42
N VAL A 271 -18.65 6.97 2.94
CA VAL A 271 -19.38 7.96 3.74
C VAL A 271 -20.63 8.43 2.99
N HIS A 272 -21.65 8.87 3.75
CA HIS A 272 -22.86 9.46 3.19
C HIS A 272 -22.81 10.99 3.37
N ILE A 273 -23.09 11.73 2.29
CA ILE A 273 -23.10 13.20 2.25
C ILE A 273 -24.33 13.62 1.44
N GLY A 274 -25.40 14.04 2.13
CA GLY A 274 -26.68 14.31 1.48
C GLY A 274 -27.16 13.08 0.70
N ASP A 275 -27.47 13.25 -0.58
CA ASP A 275 -27.94 12.19 -1.49
C ASP A 275 -26.77 11.39 -2.15
N HIS A 276 -25.54 11.56 -1.65
CA HIS A 276 -24.36 10.92 -2.21
C HIS A 276 -23.80 9.86 -1.28
N THR A 277 -23.38 8.72 -1.85
CA THR A 277 -22.53 7.72 -1.20
C THR A 277 -21.12 7.87 -1.75
N ALA A 278 -20.22 8.50 -1.00
CA ALA A 278 -18.87 8.76 -1.43
C ALA A 278 -17.90 7.68 -0.95
N ARG A 279 -17.15 7.06 -1.88
CA ARG A 279 -16.02 6.17 -1.57
C ARG A 279 -14.72 6.95 -1.61
N LEU A 280 -14.03 7.02 -0.49
CA LEU A 280 -12.80 7.78 -0.32
C LEU A 280 -11.59 6.88 -0.56
N LEU A 281 -10.70 7.29 -1.46
CA LEU A 281 -9.44 6.63 -1.81
C LEU A 281 -8.27 7.57 -1.52
N LEU A 282 -7.30 7.11 -0.72
CA LEU A 282 -6.09 7.88 -0.41
C LEU A 282 -4.98 7.50 -1.40
N ALA A 283 -4.38 8.50 -2.04
CA ALA A 283 -3.17 8.37 -2.86
C ALA A 283 -2.07 9.30 -2.35
N LYS A 284 -0.84 8.83 -2.20
CA LYS A 284 0.27 9.62 -1.61
C LYS A 284 1.36 9.99 -2.61
N ASN A 285 1.64 9.14 -3.57
CA ASN A 285 2.71 9.26 -4.55
C ASN A 285 2.20 8.85 -5.95
N PRO A 286 2.93 9.10 -7.04
CA PRO A 286 2.47 8.79 -8.39
C PRO A 286 2.00 7.35 -8.59
N ALA A 287 2.72 6.38 -8.03
CA ALA A 287 2.32 4.98 -8.09
C ALA A 287 0.98 4.74 -7.37
N GLY A 288 0.82 5.30 -6.15
CA GLY A 288 -0.44 5.23 -5.40
C GLY A 288 -1.60 5.94 -6.11
N TRP A 289 -1.34 7.04 -6.82
CA TRP A 289 -2.34 7.71 -7.66
C TRP A 289 -2.79 6.81 -8.81
N GLN A 290 -1.84 6.17 -9.52
CA GLN A 290 -2.16 5.26 -10.60
C GLN A 290 -3.00 4.06 -10.12
N GLU A 291 -2.65 3.52 -8.95
CA GLU A 291 -3.42 2.47 -8.28
C GLU A 291 -4.84 2.95 -7.92
N ALA A 292 -4.97 4.11 -7.24
CA ALA A 292 -6.26 4.66 -6.84
C ALA A 292 -7.16 4.94 -8.05
N LEU A 293 -6.62 5.56 -9.10
CA LEU A 293 -7.35 5.82 -10.34
C LEU A 293 -7.79 4.52 -11.05
N SER A 294 -6.99 3.45 -10.96
CA SER A 294 -7.36 2.14 -11.51
C SER A 294 -8.55 1.49 -10.80
N MET A 295 -8.76 1.84 -9.52
CA MET A 295 -9.85 1.32 -8.67
C MET A 295 -11.16 2.10 -8.82
N VAL A 296 -11.13 3.28 -9.44
CA VAL A 296 -12.33 4.12 -9.63
C VAL A 296 -13.38 3.36 -10.41
N ASP A 297 -14.58 3.31 -9.86
CA ASP A 297 -15.75 2.78 -10.56
C ASP A 297 -16.19 3.76 -11.64
N THR A 298 -16.02 3.37 -12.90
CA THR A 298 -16.38 4.19 -14.05
C THR A 298 -17.89 4.34 -14.25
N SER A 299 -18.70 3.57 -13.52
CA SER A 299 -20.16 3.70 -13.48
C SER A 299 -20.65 4.70 -12.42
N ALA A 300 -19.75 5.24 -11.58
CA ALA A 300 -20.07 6.24 -10.57
C ALA A 300 -20.71 7.50 -11.18
N ALA A 301 -21.61 8.12 -10.43
CA ALA A 301 -22.27 9.37 -10.84
C ALA A 301 -21.27 10.53 -10.95
N GLY A 302 -20.19 10.50 -10.17
CA GLY A 302 -19.12 11.47 -10.21
C GLY A 302 -17.79 10.95 -9.68
N VAL A 303 -16.72 11.59 -10.10
CA VAL A 303 -15.35 11.38 -9.60
C VAL A 303 -14.77 12.71 -9.16
N VAL A 304 -14.47 12.84 -7.88
CA VAL A 304 -13.81 14.01 -7.30
C VAL A 304 -12.34 13.67 -7.10
N ILE A 305 -11.46 14.46 -7.69
CA ILE A 305 -10.02 14.34 -7.50
C ILE A 305 -9.57 15.55 -6.69
N ALA A 306 -9.03 15.35 -5.49
CA ALA A 306 -8.68 16.44 -4.58
C ALA A 306 -7.17 16.46 -4.25
N VAL A 307 -6.52 17.59 -4.52
CA VAL A 307 -5.08 17.78 -4.32
C VAL A 307 -4.81 19.01 -3.45
N ASN A 308 -4.09 18.82 -2.36
CA ASN A 308 -3.51 19.89 -1.56
C ASN A 308 -1.99 19.93 -1.76
N GLY A 309 -1.33 21.03 -1.38
CA GLY A 309 0.12 21.21 -1.48
C GLY A 309 0.73 21.56 -0.13
N GLN A 310 0.40 20.82 0.92
CA GLN A 310 0.95 21.02 2.26
C GLN A 310 2.22 20.18 2.46
N VAL A 311 3.03 20.55 3.46
CA VAL A 311 4.31 19.85 3.76
C VAL A 311 4.21 18.33 3.79
N PRO A 312 3.14 17.69 4.36
CA PRO A 312 3.02 16.24 4.34
C PRO A 312 2.72 15.63 2.96
N ASP A 313 2.28 16.44 1.98
CA ASP A 313 1.99 15.99 0.60
C ASP A 313 3.17 16.21 -0.34
N GLY A 314 4.21 16.95 0.11
CA GLY A 314 5.20 17.57 -0.73
C GLY A 314 4.68 18.91 -1.32
N GLU A 315 5.44 19.98 -1.17
CA GLU A 315 5.07 21.31 -1.68
C GLU A 315 5.19 21.41 -3.20
N ASP A 316 6.08 20.62 -3.78
CA ASP A 316 6.25 20.48 -5.23
C ASP A 316 5.21 19.53 -5.82
N LEU A 317 4.43 20.02 -6.75
CA LEU A 317 3.38 19.27 -7.44
C LEU A 317 3.81 18.74 -8.82
N SER A 318 5.09 18.78 -9.16
CA SER A 318 5.59 18.24 -10.44
C SER A 318 5.25 16.75 -10.62
N TRP A 319 5.04 16.02 -9.52
CA TRP A 319 4.59 14.63 -9.54
C TRP A 319 3.21 14.42 -10.23
N LEU A 320 2.37 15.45 -10.34
CA LEU A 320 1.12 15.36 -11.10
C LEU A 320 1.36 15.02 -12.58
N TRP A 321 2.53 15.37 -13.11
CA TRP A 321 2.91 15.08 -14.50
C TRP A 321 3.39 13.64 -14.69
N ASP A 322 3.75 12.93 -13.63
CA ASP A 322 4.07 11.50 -13.66
C ASP A 322 2.81 10.63 -13.59
N VAL A 323 1.70 11.15 -13.06
CA VAL A 323 0.43 10.43 -13.01
C VAL A 323 -0.20 10.41 -14.41
N ARG A 324 -0.52 9.22 -14.88
CA ARG A 324 -1.15 9.01 -16.19
C ARG A 324 -2.66 9.23 -16.13
N PHE A 325 -3.07 10.49 -16.03
CA PHE A 325 -4.49 10.85 -16.09
C PHE A 325 -5.10 10.56 -17.47
N GLU A 326 -4.28 10.44 -18.50
CA GLU A 326 -4.67 10.02 -19.85
C GLU A 326 -5.37 8.65 -19.85
N ASP A 327 -4.94 7.74 -18.96
CA ASP A 327 -5.58 6.44 -18.79
C ASP A 327 -7.00 6.55 -18.21
N PHE A 328 -7.35 7.72 -17.70
CA PHE A 328 -8.65 8.08 -17.13
C PHE A 328 -9.52 8.89 -18.10
N GLY A 329 -9.06 9.07 -19.33
CA GLY A 329 -9.70 9.88 -20.36
C GLY A 329 -11.06 9.37 -20.83
N ASP A 330 -11.64 10.12 -21.77
CA ASP A 330 -13.03 10.00 -22.25
C ASP A 330 -13.47 8.57 -22.63
N GLU A 331 -12.58 7.74 -23.19
CA GLU A 331 -12.94 6.37 -23.60
C GLU A 331 -13.26 5.46 -22.39
N ARG A 332 -12.57 5.63 -21.29
CA ARG A 332 -12.81 4.86 -20.06
C ARG A 332 -14.06 5.34 -19.33
N LEU A 333 -14.25 6.66 -19.25
CA LEU A 333 -15.42 7.29 -18.65
C LEU A 333 -16.69 7.15 -19.50
N ALA A 334 -16.55 7.03 -20.83
CA ALA A 334 -17.67 6.84 -21.76
C ALA A 334 -18.21 5.40 -21.79
N ARG A 335 -17.51 4.43 -21.23
CA ARG A 335 -17.92 2.99 -21.21
C ARG A 335 -18.95 2.63 -20.15
N SER A 336 -19.54 3.62 -19.47
CA SER A 336 -20.68 3.39 -18.58
C SER A 336 -21.84 2.79 -19.37
N GLU A 337 -22.35 1.64 -18.95
CA GLU A 337 -23.53 0.97 -19.55
C GLU A 337 -24.77 1.89 -19.62
N SER A 338 -24.78 2.94 -18.79
CA SER A 338 -25.87 3.93 -18.75
C SER A 338 -25.81 4.99 -19.86
N GLY A 339 -24.76 5.01 -20.69
CA GLY A 339 -24.53 6.06 -21.70
C GLY A 339 -24.30 7.47 -21.12
N ARG A 340 -24.20 7.59 -19.81
CA ARG A 340 -24.01 8.86 -19.10
C ARG A 340 -22.50 9.07 -18.84
N ARG A 341 -21.96 10.21 -19.24
CA ARG A 341 -20.57 10.57 -18.93
C ARG A 341 -20.42 10.78 -17.43
N THR A 342 -19.41 10.15 -16.83
CA THR A 342 -19.04 10.39 -15.43
C THR A 342 -18.60 11.84 -15.24
N HIS A 343 -19.16 12.53 -14.25
CA HIS A 343 -18.81 13.90 -13.94
C HIS A 343 -17.50 13.96 -13.15
N VAL A 344 -16.44 14.56 -13.72
CA VAL A 344 -15.14 14.71 -13.07
C VAL A 344 -15.02 16.10 -12.46
N VAL A 345 -14.61 16.20 -11.19
CA VAL A 345 -14.40 17.46 -10.48
C VAL A 345 -12.98 17.54 -9.94
N ALA A 346 -12.24 18.56 -10.35
CA ALA A 346 -10.96 18.91 -9.74
C ALA A 346 -11.21 19.71 -8.46
N ALA A 347 -10.59 19.31 -7.34
CA ALA A 347 -10.82 19.90 -6.03
C ALA A 347 -9.52 20.04 -5.21
N GLY A 348 -9.64 20.61 -4.00
CA GLY A 348 -8.52 20.83 -3.08
C GLY A 348 -7.88 22.21 -3.25
N GLU A 349 -6.93 22.52 -2.36
CA GLU A 349 -6.19 23.79 -2.37
C GLU A 349 -5.46 24.04 -3.70
N ARG A 350 -4.95 22.96 -4.32
CA ARG A 350 -4.24 22.96 -5.58
C ARG A 350 -5.12 22.42 -6.74
N GLY A 351 -6.43 22.56 -6.59
CA GLY A 351 -7.40 22.16 -7.61
C GLY A 351 -7.17 22.83 -8.97
N THR A 352 -6.63 24.07 -9.00
CA THR A 352 -6.30 24.76 -10.25
C THR A 352 -5.15 24.08 -11.01
N ASP A 353 -4.08 23.68 -10.31
CA ASP A 353 -2.94 22.96 -10.91
C ASP A 353 -3.40 21.60 -11.45
N LEU A 354 -4.26 20.91 -10.68
CA LEU A 354 -4.87 19.65 -11.10
C LEU A 354 -5.76 19.86 -12.34
N ALA A 355 -6.58 20.91 -12.37
CA ALA A 355 -7.45 21.21 -13.53
C ALA A 355 -6.62 21.44 -14.80
N VAL A 356 -5.49 22.16 -14.70
CA VAL A 356 -4.56 22.32 -15.81
C VAL A 356 -4.03 20.96 -16.26
N ARG A 357 -3.59 20.11 -15.35
CA ARG A 357 -3.08 18.77 -15.68
C ARG A 357 -4.13 17.87 -16.32
N LEU A 358 -5.37 17.88 -15.81
CA LEU A 358 -6.50 17.15 -16.40
C LEU A 358 -6.83 17.66 -17.80
N GLY A 359 -6.74 18.97 -18.03
CA GLY A 359 -6.90 19.56 -19.37
C GLY A 359 -5.86 19.04 -20.36
N TYR A 360 -4.58 18.93 -19.96
CA TYR A 360 -3.54 18.32 -20.80
C TYR A 360 -3.75 16.82 -21.04
N ALA A 361 -4.41 16.13 -20.12
CA ALA A 361 -4.79 14.73 -20.28
C ALA A 361 -6.10 14.51 -21.06
N GLU A 362 -6.68 15.58 -21.60
CA GLU A 362 -7.96 15.57 -22.34
C GLU A 362 -9.14 15.01 -21.51
N VAL A 363 -9.06 15.10 -20.17
CA VAL A 363 -10.13 14.71 -19.26
C VAL A 363 -11.10 15.88 -19.07
N GLY A 364 -12.34 15.74 -19.52
CA GLY A 364 -13.39 16.73 -19.29
C GLY A 364 -13.71 16.86 -17.80
N HIS A 365 -13.58 18.07 -17.22
CA HIS A 365 -13.74 18.31 -15.79
C HIS A 365 -14.35 19.68 -15.47
N THR A 366 -14.80 19.83 -14.20
CA THR A 366 -15.13 21.11 -13.58
C THR A 366 -14.19 21.37 -12.41
N LEU A 367 -14.07 22.62 -11.96
CA LEU A 367 -13.22 23.01 -10.82
C LEU A 367 -14.09 23.49 -9.64
N VAL A 368 -13.98 22.81 -8.49
CA VAL A 368 -14.61 23.20 -7.23
C VAL A 368 -13.61 22.97 -6.08
N HIS A 369 -13.01 24.03 -5.53
CA HIS A 369 -11.93 23.91 -4.56
C HIS A 369 -12.32 23.19 -3.26
N ASP A 370 -13.50 23.49 -2.69
CA ASP A 370 -13.98 22.79 -1.51
C ASP A 370 -14.42 21.36 -1.84
N THR A 371 -13.78 20.38 -1.22
CA THR A 371 -14.00 18.96 -1.52
C THR A 371 -15.41 18.48 -1.18
N VAL A 372 -16.04 19.01 -0.13
CA VAL A 372 -17.42 18.66 0.23
C VAL A 372 -18.39 19.24 -0.80
N ALA A 373 -18.18 20.52 -1.19
CA ALA A 373 -18.95 21.14 -2.26
C ALA A 373 -18.74 20.45 -3.62
N ALA A 374 -17.52 19.97 -3.90
CA ALA A 374 -17.21 19.20 -5.10
C ALA A 374 -18.03 17.89 -5.15
N ILE A 375 -18.13 17.16 -4.05
CA ILE A 375 -18.98 15.96 -3.95
C ILE A 375 -20.46 16.34 -4.17
N ALA A 376 -20.92 17.39 -3.51
CA ALA A 376 -22.30 17.86 -3.64
C ALA A 376 -22.66 18.38 -5.05
N SER A 377 -21.67 18.79 -5.85
CA SER A 377 -21.86 19.23 -7.25
C SER A 377 -22.03 18.07 -8.22
N CYS A 378 -21.69 16.85 -7.83
CA CYS A 378 -21.91 15.65 -8.64
C CYS A 378 -23.42 15.31 -8.72
N PRO A 379 -23.85 14.57 -9.73
CA PRO A 379 -25.20 14.00 -9.75
C PRO A 379 -25.42 13.08 -8.53
N PRO A 380 -26.66 12.99 -7.98
CA PRO A 380 -26.96 12.09 -6.88
C PRO A 380 -26.57 10.64 -7.16
N GLY A 381 -26.05 9.94 -6.14
CA GLY A 381 -25.67 8.54 -6.24
C GLY A 381 -24.26 8.26 -5.72
N HIS A 382 -23.59 7.27 -6.30
CA HIS A 382 -22.24 6.88 -5.94
C HIS A 382 -21.21 7.88 -6.50
N VAL A 383 -20.29 8.35 -5.63
CA VAL A 383 -19.20 9.28 -5.99
C VAL A 383 -17.87 8.69 -5.52
N GLU A 384 -16.91 8.63 -6.43
CA GLU A 384 -15.53 8.27 -6.11
C GLU A 384 -14.74 9.51 -5.74
N VAL A 385 -13.97 9.45 -4.66
CA VAL A 385 -13.14 10.56 -4.20
C VAL A 385 -11.69 10.08 -4.07
N VAL A 386 -10.82 10.52 -4.95
CA VAL A 386 -9.38 10.26 -4.88
C VAL A 386 -8.68 11.50 -4.35
N ALA A 387 -7.99 11.38 -3.23
CA ALA A 387 -7.37 12.52 -2.56
C ALA A 387 -5.95 12.22 -2.08
N ASN A 388 -5.07 13.24 -2.09
CA ASN A 388 -3.79 13.13 -1.41
C ASN A 388 -3.98 13.27 0.11
N TYR A 389 -2.90 13.10 0.88
CA TYR A 389 -2.98 12.89 2.32
C TYR A 389 -3.69 14.02 3.06
N THR A 390 -3.32 15.29 2.85
CA THR A 390 -3.93 16.38 3.58
C THR A 390 -5.33 16.73 3.08
N ALA A 391 -5.61 16.58 1.79
CA ALA A 391 -6.97 16.71 1.25
C ALA A 391 -7.91 15.65 1.84
N PHE A 392 -7.43 14.40 1.94
CA PHE A 392 -8.16 13.30 2.58
C PHE A 392 -8.46 13.59 4.06
N LEU A 393 -7.46 14.05 4.82
CA LEU A 393 -7.63 14.42 6.23
C LEU A 393 -8.59 15.61 6.41
N HIS A 394 -8.51 16.63 5.54
CA HIS A 394 -9.41 17.78 5.59
C HIS A 394 -10.86 17.35 5.36
N LEU A 395 -11.08 16.48 4.36
CA LEU A 395 -12.41 15.94 4.10
C LEU A 395 -12.94 15.15 5.30
N GLN A 396 -12.14 14.26 5.88
CA GLN A 396 -12.55 13.50 7.07
C GLN A 396 -12.97 14.42 8.23
N ARG A 397 -12.17 15.45 8.54
CA ARG A 397 -12.47 16.42 9.59
C ARG A 397 -13.73 17.23 9.30
N ALA A 398 -13.97 17.60 8.04
CA ALA A 398 -15.20 18.30 7.64
C ALA A 398 -16.44 17.43 7.88
N LEU A 399 -16.35 16.13 7.54
CA LEU A 399 -17.42 15.14 7.73
C LEU A 399 -17.69 14.84 9.23
N GLU A 400 -16.66 14.85 10.06
CA GLU A 400 -16.83 14.68 11.51
C GLU A 400 -17.54 15.86 12.14
N LYS A 401 -17.21 17.09 11.72
CA LYS A 401 -17.86 18.32 12.19
C LYS A 401 -19.34 18.43 11.78
N SER A 402 -19.73 17.85 10.64
CA SER A 402 -21.12 17.86 10.17
C SER A 402 -22.02 16.84 10.87
N ARG A 403 -21.46 15.92 11.65
CA ARG A 403 -22.18 14.85 12.39
C ARG A 403 -22.35 15.19 13.88
N GLY A 404 -21.68 16.20 14.42
CA GLY A 404 -21.77 16.68 15.79
C GLY A 404 -22.54 17.97 15.88
#